data_3c975838b569f9392b275e42d1272066
#
_entry.id   3c975838b569f9392b275e42d1272066
#
_cell.length_a   1.000
_cell.length_b   1.000
_cell.length_c   1.000
_cell.angle_alpha   90.00
_cell.angle_beta   90.00
_cell.angle_gamma   90.00
#
_symmetry.space_group_name_H-M   'P 1'
#
loop_
_entity.id
_entity.type
_entity.pdbx_description
1 polymer ?
#
loop_
_entity_poly.entity_id
_entity_poly.type
_entity_poly.pdbx_seq_one_letter_code
_entity_poly.pdbx_strand_id
1 'polypeptide(L)'
;MADEKRVKVAIVDHGLGNLFSVKQACEHAGMQASITSSQQAILRADAVILPGVGAFGNAMDALKRLDLISPLKEVAASQKPLIGICLGMQLLMTESSEFGRHRGLGIIEGSAVRFENPVGPSGKLKVPQIGWDRIFRPKGVEVSSNCDNDRDPWLGSPLEGLSDGEFMYFVHSFYAKPEVDNLILSTSRYGNVEFCSSLKYRNIFAFQFHPERSGPQGLKIYSSLRSVIQSAT
;
A
#
# COMPACT_ATOMS: atom_id res chain seq x y z
N MET A 1 -16.03 13.16 29.46
CA MET A 1 -15.29 13.07 28.17
C MET A 1 -15.92 11.93 27.43
N ALA A 2 -16.50 12.19 26.25
CA ALA A 2 -17.08 11.11 25.44
C ALA A 2 -15.95 10.11 25.10
N ASP A 3 -16.23 8.83 25.30
CA ASP A 3 -15.33 7.73 24.93
C ASP A 3 -15.21 7.75 23.40
N GLU A 4 -14.15 8.37 22.89
CA GLU A 4 -13.91 8.50 21.45
C GLU A 4 -13.72 7.08 20.91
N LYS A 5 -14.70 6.58 20.16
CA LYS A 5 -14.71 5.22 19.62
C LYS A 5 -13.42 4.97 18.84
N ARG A 6 -12.53 4.15 19.39
CA ARG A 6 -11.25 3.85 18.72
C ARG A 6 -11.51 3.13 17.41
N VAL A 7 -10.84 3.60 16.35
CA VAL A 7 -10.84 2.95 15.02
C VAL A 7 -10.34 1.51 15.14
N LYS A 8 -11.12 0.55 14.69
CA LYS A 8 -10.78 -0.88 14.68
C LYS A 8 -10.18 -1.27 13.33
N VAL A 9 -8.96 -1.81 13.35
CA VAL A 9 -8.23 -2.23 12.15
C VAL A 9 -7.99 -3.73 12.17
N ALA A 10 -8.39 -4.43 11.12
CA ALA A 10 -8.03 -5.82 10.90
C ALA A 10 -6.75 -5.90 10.04
N ILE A 11 -5.70 -6.50 10.58
CA ILE A 11 -4.47 -6.81 9.84
C ILE A 11 -4.59 -8.26 9.37
N VAL A 12 -4.62 -8.45 8.07
CA VAL A 12 -4.81 -9.77 7.46
C VAL A 12 -3.59 -10.65 7.70
N ASP A 13 -3.80 -11.78 8.38
CA ASP A 13 -2.78 -12.81 8.57
C ASP A 13 -2.99 -13.93 7.55
N HIS A 14 -2.16 -13.93 6.52
CA HIS A 14 -2.07 -15.03 5.55
C HIS A 14 -0.77 -15.84 5.70
N GLY A 15 -0.07 -15.67 6.84
CA GLY A 15 1.17 -16.38 7.16
C GLY A 15 2.45 -15.75 6.60
N LEU A 16 2.35 -14.65 5.85
CA LEU A 16 3.49 -13.99 5.19
C LEU A 16 3.44 -12.47 5.44
N GLY A 17 4.16 -11.95 6.43
CA GLY A 17 4.16 -10.51 6.69
C GLY A 17 4.84 -10.10 8.00
N ASN A 18 5.26 -8.85 8.08
CA ASN A 18 5.73 -8.23 9.32
C ASN A 18 4.54 -7.68 10.12
N LEU A 19 3.63 -8.59 10.52
CA LEU A 19 2.35 -8.26 11.15
C LEU A 19 2.51 -7.47 12.45
N PHE A 20 3.53 -7.83 13.24
CA PHE A 20 3.78 -7.20 14.54
C PHE A 20 4.14 -5.72 14.39
N SER A 21 5.06 -5.37 13.49
CA SER A 21 5.44 -3.96 13.26
C SER A 21 4.28 -3.13 12.72
N VAL A 22 3.45 -3.69 11.83
CA VAL A 22 2.23 -3.03 11.33
C VAL A 22 1.25 -2.79 12.48
N LYS A 23 1.04 -3.78 13.36
CA LYS A 23 0.19 -3.64 14.55
C LYS A 23 0.69 -2.53 15.47
N GLN A 24 2.00 -2.53 15.80
CA GLN A 24 2.61 -1.52 16.64
C GLN A 24 2.45 -0.10 16.05
N ALA A 25 2.61 0.06 14.76
CA ALA A 25 2.43 1.35 14.08
C ALA A 25 0.96 1.82 14.15
N CYS A 26 -0.02 0.92 13.97
CA CYS A 26 -1.43 1.23 14.16
C CYS A 26 -1.74 1.66 15.60
N GLU A 27 -1.23 0.91 16.59
CA GLU A 27 -1.44 1.21 18.01
C GLU A 27 -0.78 2.54 18.41
N HIS A 28 0.42 2.82 17.88
CA HIS A 28 1.08 4.12 18.08
C HIS A 28 0.24 5.29 17.55
N ALA A 29 -0.46 5.09 16.43
CA ALA A 29 -1.39 6.07 15.86
C ALA A 29 -2.75 6.11 16.60
N GLY A 30 -2.93 5.36 17.70
CA GLY A 30 -4.15 5.35 18.51
C GLY A 30 -5.29 4.50 17.94
N MET A 31 -5.01 3.62 16.98
CA MET A 31 -5.98 2.66 16.44
C MET A 31 -5.97 1.35 17.25
N GLN A 32 -7.08 0.63 17.27
CA GLN A 32 -7.17 -0.71 17.84
C GLN A 32 -6.94 -1.74 16.75
N ALA A 33 -5.73 -2.31 16.67
CA ALA A 33 -5.36 -3.25 15.62
C ALA A 33 -5.40 -4.70 16.08
N SER A 34 -6.00 -5.57 15.29
CA SER A 34 -6.04 -7.02 15.49
C SER A 34 -5.47 -7.77 14.30
N ILE A 35 -4.54 -8.69 14.54
CA ILE A 35 -4.03 -9.63 13.55
C ILE A 35 -5.03 -10.78 13.45
N THR A 36 -5.51 -11.09 12.24
CA THR A 36 -6.58 -12.08 12.06
C THR A 36 -6.62 -12.68 10.67
N SER A 37 -6.98 -13.97 10.61
CA SER A 37 -7.40 -14.69 9.40
C SER A 37 -8.92 -14.94 9.37
N SER A 38 -9.68 -14.39 10.34
CA SER A 38 -11.14 -14.53 10.39
C SER A 38 -11.82 -13.60 9.40
N GLN A 39 -12.55 -14.16 8.44
CA GLN A 39 -13.39 -13.42 7.50
C GLN A 39 -14.32 -12.44 8.21
N GLN A 40 -14.98 -12.92 9.28
CA GLN A 40 -15.93 -12.12 10.04
C GLN A 40 -15.25 -10.92 10.74
N ALA A 41 -14.04 -11.12 11.29
CA ALA A 41 -13.27 -10.02 11.90
C ALA A 41 -12.84 -8.99 10.87
N ILE A 42 -12.40 -9.42 9.67
CA ILE A 42 -12.04 -8.57 8.54
C ILE A 42 -13.26 -7.73 8.11
N LEU A 43 -14.41 -8.37 7.92
CA LEU A 43 -15.62 -7.68 7.48
C LEU A 43 -16.21 -6.72 8.53
N ARG A 44 -15.98 -6.94 9.82
CA ARG A 44 -16.49 -6.09 10.89
C ARG A 44 -15.57 -4.92 11.29
N ALA A 45 -14.32 -4.94 10.88
CA ALA A 45 -13.38 -3.86 11.17
C ALA A 45 -13.75 -2.55 10.45
N ASP A 46 -13.32 -1.42 10.98
CA ASP A 46 -13.51 -0.10 10.35
C ASP A 46 -12.57 0.09 9.15
N ALA A 47 -11.40 -0.58 9.17
CA ALA A 47 -10.46 -0.65 8.03
C ALA A 47 -9.71 -1.98 8.02
N VAL A 48 -9.15 -2.33 6.86
CA VAL A 48 -8.39 -3.57 6.65
C VAL A 48 -7.00 -3.26 6.10
N ILE A 49 -5.97 -3.82 6.70
CA ILE A 49 -4.60 -3.76 6.17
C ILE A 49 -4.24 -5.15 5.64
N LEU A 50 -3.82 -5.21 4.39
CA LEU A 50 -3.24 -6.38 3.74
C LEU A 50 -1.73 -6.18 3.60
N PRO A 51 -0.92 -6.58 4.57
CA PRO A 51 0.52 -6.59 4.45
C PRO A 51 0.98 -7.84 3.72
N GLY A 52 2.23 -7.87 3.28
CA GLY A 52 2.81 -9.10 2.77
C GLY A 52 4.30 -8.96 2.49
N VAL A 53 5.00 -10.09 2.61
CA VAL A 53 6.39 -10.28 2.18
C VAL A 53 6.52 -11.64 1.51
N GLY A 54 7.57 -11.84 0.69
CA GLY A 54 7.81 -13.11 -0.01
C GLY A 54 7.23 -13.13 -1.42
N ALA A 55 6.94 -14.33 -1.94
CA ALA A 55 6.54 -14.52 -3.32
C ALA A 55 5.02 -14.34 -3.54
N PHE A 56 4.67 -13.70 -4.65
CA PHE A 56 3.29 -13.38 -5.02
C PHE A 56 2.39 -14.62 -5.09
N GLY A 57 2.84 -15.68 -5.79
CA GLY A 57 2.07 -16.93 -5.93
C GLY A 57 1.76 -17.57 -4.59
N ASN A 58 2.77 -17.67 -3.70
CA ASN A 58 2.60 -18.26 -2.36
C ASN A 58 1.59 -17.47 -1.52
N ALA A 59 1.58 -16.14 -1.62
CA ALA A 59 0.63 -15.29 -0.90
C ALA A 59 -0.80 -15.48 -1.43
N MET A 60 -0.99 -15.54 -2.76
CA MET A 60 -2.30 -15.82 -3.36
C MET A 60 -2.82 -17.22 -2.98
N ASP A 61 -1.97 -18.23 -2.95
CA ASP A 61 -2.33 -19.59 -2.51
C ASP A 61 -2.73 -19.61 -1.03
N ALA A 62 -2.02 -18.85 -0.18
CA ALA A 62 -2.37 -18.69 1.23
C ALA A 62 -3.73 -18.00 1.42
N LEU A 63 -3.98 -16.89 0.70
CA LEU A 63 -5.27 -16.21 0.72
C LEU A 63 -6.42 -17.14 0.25
N LYS A 64 -6.18 -17.93 -0.79
CA LYS A 64 -7.15 -18.92 -1.28
C LYS A 64 -7.42 -20.02 -0.27
N ARG A 65 -6.38 -20.61 0.33
CA ARG A 65 -6.51 -21.66 1.34
C ARG A 65 -7.28 -21.21 2.59
N LEU A 66 -7.15 -19.92 2.95
CA LEU A 66 -7.82 -19.31 4.11
C LEU A 66 -9.19 -18.71 3.75
N ASP A 67 -9.66 -18.86 2.51
CA ASP A 67 -10.90 -18.27 1.99
C ASP A 67 -11.00 -16.74 2.18
N LEU A 68 -9.87 -16.03 2.06
CA LEU A 68 -9.79 -14.58 2.29
C LEU A 68 -9.96 -13.73 1.02
N ILE A 69 -9.99 -14.35 -0.17
CA ILE A 69 -10.13 -13.63 -1.45
C ILE A 69 -11.48 -12.88 -1.51
N SER A 70 -12.58 -13.58 -1.20
CA SER A 70 -13.94 -12.99 -1.25
C SER A 70 -14.13 -11.86 -0.25
N PRO A 71 -13.77 -12.02 1.05
CA PRO A 71 -13.84 -10.92 2.02
C PRO A 71 -13.01 -9.69 1.63
N LEU A 72 -11.81 -9.88 1.07
CA LEU A 72 -10.98 -8.77 0.61
C LEU A 72 -11.60 -8.02 -0.57
N LYS A 73 -12.21 -8.74 -1.53
CA LYS A 73 -12.96 -8.12 -2.63
C LYS A 73 -14.20 -7.38 -2.14
N GLU A 74 -14.90 -7.92 -1.15
CA GLU A 74 -16.05 -7.26 -0.53
C GLU A 74 -15.64 -5.96 0.17
N VAL A 75 -14.54 -5.97 0.94
CA VAL A 75 -13.96 -4.77 1.54
C VAL A 75 -13.59 -3.74 0.46
N ALA A 76 -12.94 -4.17 -0.62
CA ALA A 76 -12.56 -3.27 -1.72
C ALA A 76 -13.77 -2.65 -2.45
N ALA A 77 -14.88 -3.39 -2.57
CA ALA A 77 -16.12 -2.92 -3.17
C ALA A 77 -16.95 -2.01 -2.25
N SER A 78 -16.71 -2.06 -0.94
CA SER A 78 -17.37 -1.23 0.07
C SER A 78 -16.73 0.16 0.16
N GLN A 79 -17.22 1.02 1.07
CA GLN A 79 -16.57 2.30 1.40
C GLN A 79 -15.47 2.16 2.46
N LYS A 80 -15.27 0.95 3.00
CA LYS A 80 -14.27 0.66 4.02
C LYS A 80 -12.85 0.77 3.46
N PRO A 81 -11.94 1.52 4.12
CA PRO A 81 -10.56 1.62 3.69
C PRO A 81 -9.83 0.27 3.67
N LEU A 82 -9.20 -0.05 2.56
CA LEU A 82 -8.30 -1.20 2.37
C LEU A 82 -6.89 -0.69 2.10
N ILE A 83 -5.94 -1.13 2.91
CA ILE A 83 -4.55 -0.67 2.83
C ILE A 83 -3.65 -1.82 2.42
N GLY A 84 -3.00 -1.74 1.25
CA GLY A 84 -2.00 -2.70 0.78
C GLY A 84 -0.57 -2.26 1.16
N ILE A 85 0.26 -3.15 1.74
CA ILE A 85 1.65 -2.82 2.07
C ILE A 85 2.59 -3.82 1.38
N CYS A 86 3.52 -3.32 0.61
CA CYS A 86 4.55 -4.04 -0.15
C CYS A 86 3.93 -5.14 -1.04
N LEU A 87 4.12 -6.41 -0.73
CA LEU A 87 3.46 -7.49 -1.46
C LEU A 87 1.92 -7.33 -1.44
N GLY A 88 1.33 -6.83 -0.35
CA GLY A 88 -0.09 -6.53 -0.28
C GLY A 88 -0.58 -5.55 -1.35
N MET A 89 0.21 -4.53 -1.71
CA MET A 89 -0.07 -3.66 -2.84
C MET A 89 -0.05 -4.43 -4.17
N GLN A 90 0.93 -5.29 -4.35
CA GLN A 90 1.07 -6.09 -5.58
C GLN A 90 -0.09 -7.09 -5.74
N LEU A 91 -0.55 -7.70 -4.64
CA LEU A 91 -1.68 -8.64 -4.64
C LEU A 91 -3.00 -8.00 -5.11
N LEU A 92 -3.16 -6.68 -5.01
CA LEU A 92 -4.33 -5.96 -5.52
C LEU A 92 -4.42 -5.98 -7.05
N MET A 93 -3.29 -6.16 -7.74
CA MET A 93 -3.20 -6.16 -9.21
C MET A 93 -3.91 -7.36 -9.83
N THR A 94 -4.10 -7.31 -11.14
CA THR A 94 -4.68 -8.41 -11.93
C THR A 94 -3.78 -9.64 -11.95
N GLU A 95 -2.46 -9.41 -12.06
CA GLU A 95 -1.50 -10.51 -12.21
C GLU A 95 -0.06 -10.14 -11.80
N SER A 96 0.78 -11.17 -11.70
CA SER A 96 2.23 -11.06 -11.57
C SER A 96 2.94 -12.10 -12.43
N SER A 97 4.14 -11.75 -12.88
CA SER A 97 5.05 -12.66 -13.60
C SER A 97 6.10 -13.31 -12.70
N GLU A 98 6.00 -13.16 -11.37
CA GLU A 98 6.98 -13.69 -10.43
C GLU A 98 6.97 -15.23 -10.40
N PHE A 99 8.08 -15.87 -10.80
CA PHE A 99 8.23 -17.33 -10.91
C PHE A 99 7.15 -18.02 -11.76
N GLY A 100 6.56 -17.31 -12.72
CA GLY A 100 5.46 -17.77 -13.57
C GLY A 100 4.31 -16.77 -13.57
N ARG A 101 3.25 -17.05 -14.33
CA ARG A 101 2.08 -16.19 -14.38
C ARG A 101 1.10 -16.53 -13.27
N HIS A 102 0.87 -15.61 -12.36
CA HIS A 102 -0.06 -15.75 -11.24
C HIS A 102 -1.15 -14.68 -11.33
N ARG A 103 -2.41 -15.10 -11.09
CA ARG A 103 -3.53 -14.14 -10.95
C ARG A 103 -3.52 -13.55 -9.55
N GLY A 104 -3.68 -12.24 -9.46
CA GLY A 104 -3.88 -11.51 -8.22
C GLY A 104 -5.35 -11.41 -7.81
N LEU A 105 -5.64 -10.50 -6.90
CA LEU A 105 -7.02 -10.21 -6.48
C LEU A 105 -7.85 -9.57 -7.60
N GLY A 106 -7.21 -8.93 -8.58
CA GLY A 106 -7.89 -8.26 -9.70
C GLY A 106 -8.82 -7.15 -9.22
N ILE A 107 -8.43 -6.43 -8.18
CA ILE A 107 -9.15 -5.28 -7.64
C ILE A 107 -8.75 -4.02 -8.40
N ILE A 108 -7.50 -3.94 -8.82
CA ILE A 108 -6.93 -2.84 -9.61
C ILE A 108 -6.32 -3.45 -10.88
N GLU A 109 -6.71 -2.93 -12.04
CA GLU A 109 -6.15 -3.36 -13.31
C GLU A 109 -4.67 -2.96 -13.41
N GLY A 110 -3.83 -3.92 -13.77
CA GLY A 110 -2.39 -3.78 -13.81
C GLY A 110 -1.66 -5.05 -13.44
N SER A 111 -0.34 -4.95 -13.32
CA SER A 111 0.53 -6.10 -13.05
C SER A 111 1.61 -5.79 -12.03
N ALA A 112 2.06 -6.82 -11.32
CA ALA A 112 3.30 -6.73 -10.55
C ALA A 112 4.46 -7.19 -11.45
N VAL A 113 5.39 -6.27 -11.73
CA VAL A 113 6.50 -6.47 -12.67
C VAL A 113 7.85 -6.39 -11.96
N ARG A 114 8.85 -7.12 -12.50
CA ARG A 114 10.20 -7.14 -11.94
C ARG A 114 11.01 -5.92 -12.40
N PHE A 115 11.91 -5.43 -11.55
CA PHE A 115 12.95 -4.51 -11.99
C PHE A 115 13.82 -5.17 -13.06
N GLU A 116 13.82 -4.59 -14.27
CA GLU A 116 14.62 -5.05 -15.38
C GLU A 116 15.91 -4.22 -15.51
N ASN A 117 17.05 -4.85 -15.12
CA ASN A 117 18.38 -4.28 -15.26
C ASN A 117 18.51 -2.81 -14.80
N PRO A 118 18.14 -2.45 -13.57
CA PRO A 118 18.26 -1.07 -13.10
C PRO A 118 19.72 -0.64 -13.10
N VAL A 119 19.98 0.58 -13.59
CA VAL A 119 21.34 1.15 -13.74
C VAL A 119 21.39 2.47 -12.96
N GLY A 120 22.33 2.57 -12.04
CA GLY A 120 22.66 3.79 -11.29
C GLY A 120 23.94 4.47 -11.82
N PRO A 121 24.37 5.56 -11.18
CA PRO A 121 25.59 6.29 -11.59
C PRO A 121 26.85 5.44 -11.62
N SER A 122 26.92 4.43 -10.75
CA SER A 122 28.11 3.52 -10.63
C SER A 122 27.90 2.19 -11.39
N GLY A 123 26.91 2.08 -12.27
CA GLY A 123 26.61 0.90 -13.06
C GLY A 123 25.35 0.15 -12.60
N LYS A 124 25.31 -1.15 -12.90
CA LYS A 124 24.12 -2.01 -12.64
C LYS A 124 23.81 -2.10 -11.15
N LEU A 125 22.57 -1.85 -10.79
CA LEU A 125 22.07 -1.99 -9.42
C LEU A 125 21.62 -3.43 -9.13
N LYS A 126 21.68 -3.81 -7.86
CA LYS A 126 21.23 -5.13 -7.40
C LYS A 126 19.70 -5.18 -7.30
N VAL A 127 19.11 -6.32 -7.62
CA VAL A 127 17.70 -6.62 -7.33
C VAL A 127 17.70 -7.78 -6.32
N PRO A 128 17.03 -7.66 -5.19
CA PRO A 128 16.05 -6.61 -4.81
C PRO A 128 16.65 -5.24 -4.50
N GLN A 129 15.84 -4.17 -4.69
CA GLN A 129 16.04 -2.88 -4.02
C GLN A 129 15.87 -3.08 -2.53
N ILE A 130 16.89 -2.72 -1.73
CA ILE A 130 16.85 -2.78 -0.26
C ILE A 130 17.44 -1.50 0.28
N GLY A 131 16.66 -0.74 1.04
CA GLY A 131 17.13 0.48 1.68
C GLY A 131 16.14 1.63 1.65
N TRP A 132 16.65 2.80 1.97
CA TRP A 132 15.91 4.04 2.00
C TRP A 132 15.94 4.70 0.63
N ASP A 133 14.78 5.09 0.13
CA ASP A 133 14.65 5.85 -1.12
C ASP A 133 13.55 6.89 -0.98
N ARG A 134 13.53 7.86 -1.90
CA ARG A 134 12.61 8.99 -1.84
C ARG A 134 11.31 8.69 -2.57
N ILE A 135 10.21 9.15 -2.01
CA ILE A 135 8.91 9.20 -2.69
C ILE A 135 8.66 10.62 -3.20
N PHE A 136 8.08 10.73 -4.38
CA PHE A 136 7.80 12.00 -5.03
C PHE A 136 6.33 12.08 -5.46
N ARG A 137 5.80 13.28 -5.52
CA ARG A 137 4.52 13.55 -6.15
C ARG A 137 4.57 13.13 -7.62
N PRO A 138 3.51 12.49 -8.16
CA PRO A 138 3.49 12.11 -9.56
C PRO A 138 3.58 13.36 -10.45
N LYS A 139 4.43 13.32 -11.49
CA LYS A 139 4.54 14.39 -12.48
C LYS A 139 3.43 14.26 -13.49
N GLY A 140 2.82 15.37 -13.91
CA GLY A 140 1.92 15.41 -15.05
C GLY A 140 0.47 15.00 -14.76
N VAL A 141 0.01 15.00 -13.54
CA VAL A 141 -1.42 15.18 -13.30
C VAL A 141 -1.70 16.64 -13.66
N GLU A 142 -1.93 16.91 -14.98
CA GLU A 142 -2.48 18.19 -15.41
C GLU A 142 -3.83 18.37 -14.71
N VAL A 143 -3.81 19.14 -13.64
CA VAL A 143 -5.04 19.69 -13.09
C VAL A 143 -5.58 20.61 -14.18
N SER A 144 -6.67 20.17 -14.82
CA SER A 144 -7.42 20.95 -15.80
C SER A 144 -7.49 22.41 -15.34
N SER A 145 -6.94 23.30 -16.15
CA SER A 145 -6.67 24.73 -15.89
C SER A 145 -7.90 25.63 -15.68
N ASN A 146 -9.02 25.08 -15.24
CA ASN A 146 -10.28 25.83 -15.05
C ASN A 146 -10.83 25.83 -13.63
N CYS A 147 -10.06 25.39 -12.62
CA CYS A 147 -10.43 25.56 -11.22
C CYS A 147 -9.24 26.04 -10.40
N ASP A 148 -9.39 27.14 -9.68
CA ASP A 148 -8.45 27.76 -8.74
C ASP A 148 -8.09 26.86 -7.54
N ASN A 149 -7.49 25.70 -7.78
CA ASN A 149 -6.92 24.84 -6.75
C ASN A 149 -5.86 23.92 -7.38
N ASP A 150 -4.61 24.35 -7.37
CA ASP A 150 -3.41 23.49 -7.36
C ASP A 150 -3.45 22.62 -6.09
N ARG A 151 -4.38 21.64 -6.03
CA ARG A 151 -4.50 20.78 -4.85
C ARG A 151 -3.36 19.79 -4.89
N ASP A 152 -2.56 19.83 -3.83
CA ASP A 152 -1.55 18.82 -3.54
C ASP A 152 -2.19 17.42 -3.77
N PRO A 153 -1.65 16.56 -4.67
CA PRO A 153 -2.21 15.24 -4.95
C PRO A 153 -2.26 14.35 -3.70
N TRP A 154 -1.50 14.69 -2.66
CA TRP A 154 -1.50 13.99 -1.38
C TRP A 154 -2.58 14.47 -0.42
N LEU A 155 -3.26 15.58 -0.70
CA LEU A 155 -4.34 16.09 0.16
C LEU A 155 -5.48 15.08 0.29
N GLY A 156 -5.94 14.82 1.51
CA GLY A 156 -6.96 13.79 1.81
C GLY A 156 -6.47 12.36 1.58
N SER A 157 -5.16 12.16 1.59
CA SER A 157 -4.53 10.84 1.52
C SER A 157 -3.64 10.58 2.75
N PRO A 158 -3.19 9.33 2.96
CA PRO A 158 -2.25 9.04 4.03
C PRO A 158 -0.88 9.71 3.90
N LEU A 159 -0.55 10.26 2.73
CA LEU A 159 0.69 11.00 2.48
C LEU A 159 0.57 12.50 2.78
N GLU A 160 -0.61 12.98 3.14
CA GLU A 160 -0.82 14.39 3.49
C GLU A 160 0.12 14.85 4.60
N GLY A 161 0.72 16.03 4.41
CA GLY A 161 1.68 16.62 5.37
C GLY A 161 3.10 16.07 5.29
N LEU A 162 3.39 15.13 4.36
CA LEU A 162 4.77 14.75 4.04
C LEU A 162 5.39 15.72 3.03
N SER A 163 6.71 15.89 3.12
CA SER A 163 7.48 16.64 2.14
C SER A 163 7.68 15.83 0.86
N ASP A 164 7.68 16.51 -0.30
CA ASP A 164 8.10 15.89 -1.55
C ASP A 164 9.57 15.45 -1.44
N GLY A 165 9.87 14.24 -1.87
CA GLY A 165 11.19 13.65 -1.70
C GLY A 165 11.47 13.09 -0.30
N GLU A 166 10.45 12.78 0.49
CA GLU A 166 10.59 12.16 1.80
C GLU A 166 11.14 10.74 1.68
N PHE A 167 11.97 10.32 2.64
CA PHE A 167 12.57 8.98 2.63
C PHE A 167 11.65 7.93 3.23
N MET A 168 11.51 6.80 2.50
CA MET A 168 10.79 5.60 2.93
C MET A 168 11.68 4.36 2.76
N TYR A 169 11.39 3.31 3.53
CA TYR A 169 12.12 2.05 3.48
C TYR A 169 11.50 1.08 2.47
N PHE A 170 12.30 0.59 1.54
CA PHE A 170 11.93 -0.36 0.48
C PHE A 170 12.70 -1.67 0.62
N VAL A 171 12.02 -2.78 0.30
CA VAL A 171 12.64 -4.10 0.15
C VAL A 171 11.80 -4.94 -0.82
N HIS A 172 12.11 -4.85 -2.12
CA HIS A 172 11.34 -5.55 -3.13
C HIS A 172 12.11 -5.77 -4.45
N SER A 173 11.74 -6.82 -5.20
CA SER A 173 12.22 -7.11 -6.55
C SER A 173 11.19 -6.77 -7.62
N PHE A 174 9.91 -6.78 -7.24
CA PHE A 174 8.76 -6.47 -8.07
C PHE A 174 8.05 -5.23 -7.55
N TYR A 175 7.37 -4.51 -8.43
CA TYR A 175 6.57 -3.34 -8.10
C TYR A 175 5.25 -3.35 -8.86
N ALA A 176 4.23 -2.71 -8.32
CA ALA A 176 2.94 -2.57 -8.97
C ALA A 176 3.02 -1.58 -10.12
N LYS A 177 2.49 -1.98 -11.28
CA LYS A 177 2.32 -1.16 -12.48
C LYS A 177 0.84 -1.12 -12.83
N PRO A 178 0.07 -0.15 -12.31
CA PRO A 178 -1.33 0.02 -12.67
C PRO A 178 -1.43 0.39 -14.16
N GLU A 179 -2.53 0.01 -14.83
CA GLU A 179 -2.78 0.37 -16.24
C GLU A 179 -3.13 1.85 -16.40
N VAL A 180 -3.61 2.48 -15.34
CA VAL A 180 -4.06 3.87 -15.36
C VAL A 180 -3.21 4.71 -14.41
N ASP A 181 -2.45 5.66 -14.98
CA ASP A 181 -1.50 6.48 -14.23
C ASP A 181 -2.15 7.42 -13.19
N ASN A 182 -3.42 7.81 -13.38
CA ASN A 182 -4.13 8.67 -12.44
C ASN A 182 -4.39 8.00 -11.07
N LEU A 183 -4.12 6.71 -10.93
CA LEU A 183 -4.16 5.99 -9.65
C LEU A 183 -2.88 6.18 -8.84
N ILE A 184 -1.79 6.61 -9.48
CA ILE A 184 -0.48 6.75 -8.82
C ILE A 184 -0.54 7.94 -7.86
N LEU A 185 -0.28 7.66 -6.58
CA LEU A 185 -0.24 8.67 -5.53
C LEU A 185 1.19 9.17 -5.29
N SER A 186 2.19 8.29 -5.43
CA SER A 186 3.60 8.67 -5.44
C SER A 186 4.43 7.78 -6.36
N THR A 187 5.54 8.35 -6.85
CA THR A 187 6.58 7.63 -7.59
C THR A 187 7.89 7.60 -6.81
N SER A 188 8.73 6.64 -7.13
CA SER A 188 10.12 6.53 -6.67
C SER A 188 11.02 6.14 -7.82
N ARG A 189 12.33 6.28 -7.64
CA ARG A 189 13.31 5.92 -8.65
C ARG A 189 14.33 4.95 -8.09
N TYR A 190 14.53 3.84 -8.80
CA TYR A 190 15.63 2.93 -8.54
C TYR A 190 16.58 2.90 -9.75
N GLY A 191 17.64 3.67 -9.67
CA GLY A 191 18.49 3.96 -10.82
C GLY A 191 17.73 4.71 -11.93
N ASN A 192 17.72 4.12 -13.13
CA ASN A 192 17.00 4.64 -14.28
C ASN A 192 15.52 4.22 -14.36
N VAL A 193 15.04 3.41 -13.40
CA VAL A 193 13.64 2.96 -13.36
C VAL A 193 12.84 3.83 -12.42
N GLU A 194 11.83 4.54 -12.96
CA GLU A 194 10.78 5.19 -12.17
C GLU A 194 9.61 4.22 -12.02
N PHE A 195 9.06 4.12 -10.81
CA PHE A 195 7.99 3.17 -10.52
C PHE A 195 6.95 3.74 -9.55
N CYS A 196 5.74 3.17 -9.59
CA CYS A 196 4.67 3.48 -8.65
C CYS A 196 5.06 3.03 -7.24
N SER A 197 5.28 3.97 -6.33
CA SER A 197 5.62 3.70 -4.94
C SER A 197 4.41 3.75 -4.01
N SER A 198 3.32 4.41 -4.41
CA SER A 198 2.02 4.30 -3.77
C SER A 198 0.90 4.63 -4.75
N LEU A 199 -0.29 4.11 -4.46
CA LEU A 199 -1.49 4.37 -5.26
C LEU A 199 -2.72 4.62 -4.39
N LYS A 200 -3.73 5.28 -5.00
CA LYS A 200 -5.08 5.47 -4.45
C LYS A 200 -6.11 5.05 -5.49
N TYR A 201 -7.02 4.18 -5.09
CA TYR A 201 -8.16 3.79 -5.89
C TYR A 201 -9.40 3.72 -5.01
N ARG A 202 -10.33 4.68 -5.17
CA ARG A 202 -11.52 4.78 -4.29
C ARG A 202 -11.13 4.84 -2.81
N ASN A 203 -11.55 3.83 -2.04
CA ASN A 203 -11.24 3.61 -0.62
C ASN A 203 -9.94 2.83 -0.37
N ILE A 204 -9.17 2.54 -1.41
CA ILE A 204 -7.94 1.73 -1.35
C ILE A 204 -6.73 2.64 -1.38
N PHE A 205 -5.81 2.45 -0.44
CA PHE A 205 -4.47 3.03 -0.44
C PHE A 205 -3.45 1.90 -0.43
N ALA A 206 -2.40 2.02 -1.23
CA ALA A 206 -1.38 1.00 -1.21
C ALA A 206 0.02 1.58 -1.37
N PHE A 207 0.98 0.98 -0.67
CA PHE A 207 2.36 1.43 -0.55
C PHE A 207 3.31 0.28 -0.92
N GLN A 208 4.24 0.53 -1.83
CA GLN A 208 5.32 -0.41 -2.13
C GLN A 208 6.39 -0.42 -1.04
N PHE A 209 6.59 0.70 -0.38
CA PHE A 209 7.44 0.84 0.80
C PHE A 209 6.75 0.32 2.07
N HIS A 210 7.52 0.23 3.14
CA HIS A 210 7.06 -0.19 4.46
C HIS A 210 6.92 1.02 5.39
N PRO A 211 5.73 1.63 5.53
CA PRO A 211 5.57 2.78 6.42
C PRO A 211 5.92 2.43 7.87
N GLU A 212 5.62 1.18 8.31
CA GLU A 212 5.92 0.68 9.66
C GLU A 212 7.43 0.54 9.96
N ARG A 213 8.26 0.69 8.91
CA ARG A 213 9.72 0.66 8.98
C ARG A 213 10.37 1.97 8.54
N SER A 214 9.57 2.98 8.27
CA SER A 214 10.02 4.27 7.71
C SER A 214 10.16 5.36 8.77
N GLY A 215 10.43 4.98 10.01
CA GLY A 215 10.71 5.91 11.10
C GLY A 215 9.57 6.89 11.39
N PRO A 216 9.88 8.12 11.86
CA PRO A 216 8.85 9.11 12.22
C PRO A 216 7.91 9.47 11.06
N GLN A 217 8.43 9.52 9.82
CA GLN A 217 7.61 9.86 8.66
C GLN A 217 6.65 8.73 8.29
N GLY A 218 7.07 7.48 8.45
CA GLY A 218 6.18 6.33 8.32
C GLY A 218 5.07 6.33 9.38
N LEU A 219 5.36 6.73 10.62
CA LEU A 219 4.35 6.86 11.68
C LEU A 219 3.36 8.00 11.40
N LYS A 220 3.77 9.09 10.74
CA LYS A 220 2.85 10.13 10.27
C LYS A 220 1.84 9.55 9.28
N ILE A 221 2.25 8.65 8.37
CA ILE A 221 1.34 7.96 7.45
C ILE A 221 0.25 7.21 8.22
N TYR A 222 0.60 6.50 9.30
CA TYR A 222 -0.40 5.80 10.13
C TYR A 222 -1.32 6.77 10.86
N SER A 223 -0.83 7.93 11.30
CA SER A 223 -1.66 8.97 11.91
C SER A 223 -2.65 9.55 10.90
N SER A 224 -2.21 9.83 9.68
CA SER A 224 -3.07 10.29 8.58
C SER A 224 -4.06 9.21 8.14
N LEU A 225 -3.66 7.93 8.11
CA LEU A 225 -4.56 6.80 7.87
C LEU A 225 -5.70 6.75 8.90
N ARG A 226 -5.41 6.96 10.19
CA ARG A 226 -6.46 7.05 11.22
C ARG A 226 -7.49 8.14 10.87
N SER A 227 -7.04 9.33 10.49
CA SER A 227 -7.91 10.44 10.11
C SER A 227 -8.76 10.10 8.87
N VAL A 228 -8.16 9.49 7.85
CA VAL A 228 -8.86 9.02 6.64
C VAL A 228 -9.92 7.98 6.98
N ILE A 229 -9.63 7.02 7.88
CA ILE A 229 -10.59 6.00 8.29
C ILE A 229 -11.74 6.64 9.08
N GLN A 230 -11.46 7.57 9.97
CA GLN A 230 -12.49 8.27 10.75
C GLN A 230 -13.43 9.10 9.87
N SER A 231 -12.94 9.67 8.77
CA SER A 231 -13.77 10.42 7.82
C SER A 231 -14.63 9.54 6.91
N ALA A 232 -14.31 8.24 6.81
CA ALA A 232 -15.05 7.27 6.00
C ALA A 232 -16.11 6.48 6.81
N THR A 233 -16.12 6.64 8.15
CA THR A 233 -17.02 5.92 9.09
C THR A 233 -18.12 6.83 9.60
#